data_6201fd57ec8c6bcf619982efae7c38f1
#
_entry.id   6201fd57ec8c6bcf619982efae7c38f1
#
_cell.length_a   1.000
_cell.length_b   1.000
_cell.length_c   1.000
_cell.angle_alpha   90.00
_cell.angle_beta   90.00
_cell.angle_gamma   90.00
#
_symmetry.space_group_name_H-M   'P 1'
#
loop_
_entity.id
_entity.type
_entity.pdbx_description
1 polymer ?
#
loop_
_entity_poly.entity_id
_entity_poly.type
_entity_poly.pdbx_seq_one_letter_code
_entity_poly.pdbx_strand_id
1 'polypeptide(L)'
;MYSLLLVVGYVNGLTPQLNNVQKHTSNLVLSGKELSSSMFEFGEAFKVLGNSEDQDKAPKLARALATVGSTADGISATTAETAQRINVRFLEQVSTMNINSLVIFFSYIYLINS
;
A
#
# COMPACT_ATOMS: atom_id res chain seq x y z
N MET A 1 -12.99 -10.48 37.32
CA MET A 1 -12.32 -9.19 37.37
C MET A 1 -10.84 -9.28 36.92
N TYR A 2 -10.11 -10.24 37.45
CA TYR A 2 -8.70 -10.44 37.09
C TYR A 2 -8.49 -10.72 35.61
N SER A 3 -9.33 -11.57 35.01
CA SER A 3 -9.22 -11.92 33.59
C SER A 3 -9.63 -10.77 32.67
N LEU A 4 -10.56 -9.90 33.13
CA LEU A 4 -10.91 -8.69 32.39
C LEU A 4 -9.72 -7.73 32.33
N LEU A 5 -8.97 -7.59 33.42
CA LEU A 5 -7.76 -6.78 33.46
C LEU A 5 -6.69 -7.31 32.51
N LEU A 6 -6.56 -8.64 32.38
CA LEU A 6 -5.63 -9.26 31.45
C LEU A 6 -6.02 -8.97 30.00
N VAL A 7 -7.31 -9.04 29.65
CA VAL A 7 -7.79 -8.71 28.31
C VAL A 7 -7.57 -7.24 27.98
N VAL A 8 -7.90 -6.34 28.91
CA VAL A 8 -7.66 -4.90 28.74
C VAL A 8 -6.17 -4.62 28.57
N GLY A 9 -5.32 -5.25 29.38
CA GLY A 9 -3.88 -5.11 29.26
C GLY A 9 -3.35 -5.59 27.93
N TYR A 10 -3.87 -6.71 27.41
CA TYR A 10 -3.50 -7.23 26.10
C TYR A 10 -3.90 -6.28 24.97
N VAL A 11 -5.15 -5.79 24.99
CA VAL A 11 -5.64 -4.85 23.97
C VAL A 11 -4.84 -3.54 24.04
N ASN A 12 -4.58 -3.03 25.24
CA ASN A 12 -3.78 -1.81 25.40
C ASN A 12 -2.35 -1.99 24.91
N GLY A 13 -1.77 -3.19 25.08
CA GLY A 13 -0.44 -3.50 24.58
C GLY A 13 -0.38 -3.59 23.07
N LEU A 14 -1.48 -3.98 22.41
CA LEU A 14 -1.55 -4.06 20.95
C LEU A 14 -1.71 -2.69 20.28
N THR A 15 -2.37 -1.74 20.96
CA THR A 15 -2.69 -0.43 20.37
C THR A 15 -1.46 0.31 19.86
N PRO A 16 -0.35 0.46 20.63
CA PRO A 16 0.84 1.12 20.11
C PRO A 16 1.46 0.40 18.91
N GLN A 17 1.44 -0.95 18.92
CA GLN A 17 1.99 -1.75 17.83
C GLN A 17 1.14 -1.62 16.56
N LEU A 18 -0.20 -1.60 16.70
CA LEU A 18 -1.11 -1.36 15.59
C LEU A 18 -0.92 0.03 15.01
N ASN A 19 -0.71 1.03 15.86
CA ASN A 19 -0.43 2.40 15.40
C ASN A 19 0.88 2.47 14.62
N ASN A 20 1.92 1.75 15.05
CA ASN A 20 3.18 1.66 14.32
C ASN A 20 2.99 1.00 12.95
N VAL A 21 2.26 -0.10 12.89
CA VAL A 21 1.97 -0.80 11.63
C VAL A 21 1.18 0.12 10.70
N GLN A 22 0.18 0.81 11.22
CA GLN A 22 -0.60 1.77 10.46
C GLN A 22 0.26 2.88 9.87
N LYS A 23 1.15 3.44 10.68
CA LYS A 23 2.07 4.50 10.25
C LYS A 23 2.96 4.02 9.11
N HIS A 24 3.59 2.85 9.26
CA HIS A 24 4.48 2.31 8.24
C HIS A 24 3.72 1.89 6.98
N THR A 25 2.52 1.36 7.13
CA THR A 25 1.65 1.03 5.99
C THR A 25 1.29 2.28 5.21
N SER A 26 0.89 3.36 5.89
CA SER A 26 0.58 4.64 5.26
C SER A 26 1.79 5.20 4.51
N ASN A 27 2.98 5.10 5.10
CA ASN A 27 4.21 5.56 4.48
C ASN A 27 4.54 4.74 3.22
N LEU A 28 4.34 3.42 3.26
CA LEU A 28 4.55 2.55 2.10
C LEU A 28 3.58 2.89 0.97
N VAL A 29 2.31 3.11 1.30
CA VAL A 29 1.29 3.47 0.31
C VAL A 29 1.63 4.81 -0.33
N LEU A 30 2.00 5.80 0.48
CA LEU A 30 2.37 7.13 -0.02
C LEU A 30 3.61 7.05 -0.91
N SER A 31 4.66 6.35 -0.47
CA SER A 31 5.89 6.15 -1.25
C SER A 31 5.61 5.43 -2.56
N GLY A 32 4.71 4.44 -2.54
CA GLY A 32 4.29 3.74 -3.75
C GLY A 32 3.58 4.65 -4.74
N LYS A 33 2.71 5.52 -4.26
CA LYS A 33 2.03 6.51 -5.11
C LYS A 33 3.00 7.53 -5.70
N GLU A 34 3.95 7.99 -4.89
CA GLU A 34 4.98 8.94 -5.34
C GLU A 34 5.89 8.29 -6.39
N LEU A 35 6.31 7.04 -6.17
CA LEU A 35 7.11 6.30 -7.13
C LEU A 35 6.34 6.08 -8.42
N SER A 36 5.07 5.71 -8.34
CA SER A 36 4.20 5.54 -9.50
C SER A 36 4.13 6.81 -10.35
N SER A 37 3.92 7.97 -9.71
CA SER A 37 3.87 9.27 -10.38
C SER A 37 5.21 9.60 -11.04
N SER A 38 6.31 9.38 -10.34
CA SER A 38 7.66 9.64 -10.87
C SER A 38 7.98 8.73 -12.05
N MET A 39 7.59 7.46 -11.99
CA MET A 39 7.79 6.52 -13.08
C MET A 39 6.95 6.89 -14.30
N PHE A 40 5.73 7.37 -14.09
CA PHE A 40 4.89 7.86 -15.17
C PHE A 40 5.54 9.07 -15.86
N GLU A 41 5.99 10.05 -15.10
CA GLU A 41 6.65 11.24 -15.65
C GLU A 41 7.94 10.87 -16.40
N PHE A 42 8.71 9.96 -15.83
CA PHE A 42 9.91 9.42 -16.47
C PHE A 42 9.57 8.77 -17.82
N GLY A 43 8.51 7.94 -17.83
CA GLY A 43 8.06 7.29 -19.06
C GLY A 43 7.61 8.27 -20.12
N GLU A 44 6.86 9.29 -19.73
CA GLU A 44 6.41 10.34 -20.64
C GLU A 44 7.59 11.12 -21.23
N ALA A 45 8.61 11.41 -20.43
CA ALA A 45 9.81 12.09 -20.91
C ALA A 45 10.52 11.25 -21.99
N PHE A 46 10.63 9.94 -21.81
CA PHE A 46 11.23 9.06 -22.80
C PHE A 46 10.40 8.95 -24.07
N LYS A 47 9.07 8.96 -23.96
CA LYS A 47 8.19 8.97 -25.13
C LYS A 47 8.34 10.25 -25.92
N VAL A 48 8.38 11.39 -25.26
CA VAL A 48 8.60 12.67 -25.91
C VAL A 48 9.96 12.69 -26.63
N LEU A 49 11.01 12.22 -25.96
CA LEU A 49 12.34 12.11 -26.56
C LEU A 49 12.34 11.20 -27.77
N GLY A 50 11.70 10.04 -27.68
CA GLY A 50 11.57 9.11 -28.80
C GLY A 50 10.81 9.69 -29.97
N ASN A 51 9.76 10.48 -29.71
CA ASN A 51 8.97 11.14 -30.76
C ASN A 51 9.74 12.28 -31.41
N SER A 52 10.65 12.93 -30.70
CA SER A 52 11.46 14.03 -31.22
C SER A 52 12.62 13.56 -32.07
N GLU A 53 13.04 12.30 -31.93
CA GLU A 53 14.07 11.71 -32.77
C GLU A 53 13.53 11.46 -34.17
N ASP A 54 14.38 11.67 -35.16
CA ASP A 54 14.02 11.43 -36.55
C ASP A 54 13.92 9.93 -36.80
N GLN A 55 12.68 9.43 -36.93
CA GLN A 55 12.41 8.01 -37.14
C GLN A 55 12.98 7.48 -38.45
N ASP A 56 13.16 8.36 -39.44
CA ASP A 56 13.76 7.97 -40.72
C ASP A 56 15.29 7.83 -40.64
N LYS A 57 15.94 8.64 -39.77
CA LYS A 57 17.39 8.62 -39.58
C LYS A 57 17.86 7.69 -38.49
N ALA A 58 17.08 7.54 -37.43
CA ALA A 58 17.44 6.75 -36.24
C ALA A 58 16.27 5.92 -35.75
N PRO A 59 15.71 5.02 -36.58
CA PRO A 59 14.50 4.27 -36.19
C PRO A 59 14.73 3.33 -35.01
N LYS A 60 15.93 2.78 -34.86
CA LYS A 60 16.25 1.88 -33.75
C LYS A 60 16.31 2.66 -32.42
N LEU A 61 16.89 3.86 -32.43
CA LEU A 61 16.95 4.72 -31.23
C LEU A 61 15.55 5.16 -30.84
N ALA A 62 14.75 5.64 -31.78
CA ALA A 62 13.37 6.05 -31.50
C ALA A 62 12.55 4.94 -30.86
N ARG A 63 12.70 3.72 -31.41
CA ARG A 63 12.00 2.54 -30.89
C ARG A 63 12.48 2.15 -29.49
N ALA A 64 13.79 2.21 -29.25
CA ALA A 64 14.36 1.91 -27.94
C ALA A 64 13.84 2.89 -26.87
N LEU A 65 13.81 4.19 -27.19
CA LEU A 65 13.29 5.21 -26.27
C LEU A 65 11.80 5.02 -25.98
N ALA A 66 11.01 4.68 -27.00
CA ALA A 66 9.58 4.38 -26.84
C ALA A 66 9.37 3.14 -25.96
N THR A 67 10.22 2.12 -26.11
CA THR A 67 10.16 0.89 -25.30
C THR A 67 10.47 1.20 -23.83
N VAL A 68 11.48 2.01 -23.55
CA VAL A 68 11.79 2.46 -22.16
C VAL A 68 10.58 3.18 -21.57
N GLY A 69 9.96 4.09 -22.32
CA GLY A 69 8.78 4.83 -21.88
C GLY A 69 7.61 3.91 -21.56
N SER A 70 7.32 2.95 -22.42
CA SER A 70 6.23 1.98 -22.22
C SER A 70 6.49 1.07 -21.01
N THR A 71 7.74 0.65 -20.83
CA THR A 71 8.14 -0.16 -19.66
C THR A 71 7.96 0.62 -18.37
N ALA A 72 8.36 1.89 -18.34
CA ALA A 72 8.17 2.76 -17.19
C ALA A 72 6.70 2.96 -16.86
N ASP A 73 5.84 3.11 -17.87
CA ASP A 73 4.38 3.19 -17.67
C ASP A 73 3.84 1.91 -17.03
N GLY A 74 4.30 0.76 -17.48
CA GLY A 74 3.91 -0.53 -16.91
C GLY A 74 4.33 -0.65 -15.44
N ILE A 75 5.53 -0.22 -15.10
CA ILE A 75 6.02 -0.20 -13.71
C ILE A 75 5.19 0.77 -12.88
N SER A 76 4.87 1.95 -13.42
CA SER A 76 4.00 2.93 -12.76
C SER A 76 2.65 2.33 -12.38
N ALA A 77 1.97 1.70 -13.33
CA ALA A 77 0.67 1.08 -13.13
C ALA A 77 0.73 -0.04 -12.07
N THR A 78 1.72 -0.91 -12.16
CA THR A 78 1.91 -2.01 -11.21
C THR A 78 2.22 -1.50 -9.81
N THR A 79 3.04 -0.46 -9.69
CA THR A 79 3.39 0.15 -8.40
C THR A 79 2.17 0.78 -7.74
N ALA A 80 1.35 1.50 -8.50
CA ALA A 80 0.11 2.09 -8.00
C ALA A 80 -0.87 1.02 -7.53
N GLU A 81 -1.05 -0.02 -8.31
CA GLU A 81 -1.92 -1.15 -7.97
C GLU A 81 -1.45 -1.85 -6.70
N THR A 82 -0.15 -2.09 -6.58
CA THR A 82 0.44 -2.73 -5.39
C THR A 82 0.22 -1.88 -4.14
N ALA A 83 0.43 -0.56 -4.23
CA ALA A 83 0.19 0.36 -3.12
C ALA A 83 -1.26 0.32 -2.66
N GLN A 84 -2.20 0.33 -3.60
CA GLN A 84 -3.62 0.24 -3.30
C GLN A 84 -3.98 -1.10 -2.65
N ARG A 85 -3.42 -2.18 -3.14
CA ARG A 85 -3.65 -3.53 -2.60
C ARG A 85 -3.14 -3.65 -1.17
N ILE A 86 -1.97 -3.10 -0.86
CA ILE A 86 -1.43 -3.07 0.49
C ILE A 86 -2.38 -2.34 1.44
N ASN A 87 -2.89 -1.18 1.00
CA ASN A 87 -3.82 -0.38 1.80
C ASN A 87 -5.11 -1.13 2.10
N VAL A 88 -5.72 -1.74 1.09
CA VAL A 88 -6.98 -2.50 1.24
C VAL A 88 -6.78 -3.69 2.18
N ARG A 89 -5.71 -4.47 1.99
CA ARG A 89 -5.43 -5.62 2.84
C ARG A 89 -5.17 -5.23 4.28
N PHE A 90 -4.47 -4.13 4.50
CA PHE A 90 -4.25 -3.62 5.85
C PHE A 90 -5.58 -3.25 6.52
N LEU A 91 -6.45 -2.52 5.81
CA LEU A 91 -7.76 -2.14 6.33
C LEU A 91 -8.62 -3.36 6.65
N GLU A 92 -8.61 -4.38 5.81
CA GLU A 92 -9.33 -5.64 6.04
C GLU A 92 -8.83 -6.33 7.31
N GLN A 93 -7.51 -6.43 7.48
CA GLN A 93 -6.92 -7.08 8.65
C GLN A 93 -7.23 -6.33 9.93
N VAL A 94 -7.13 -5.00 9.91
CA VAL A 94 -7.45 -4.18 11.09
C VAL A 94 -8.93 -4.32 11.45
N SER A 95 -9.82 -4.29 10.47
CA SER A 95 -11.26 -4.48 10.70
C SER A 95 -11.55 -5.84 11.33
N THR A 96 -10.93 -6.91 10.84
CA THR A 96 -11.07 -8.25 11.37
C THR A 96 -10.57 -8.32 12.82
N MET A 97 -9.42 -7.73 13.10
CA MET A 97 -8.85 -7.70 14.45
C MET A 97 -9.76 -6.94 15.42
N ASN A 98 -10.32 -5.82 15.01
CA ASN A 98 -11.23 -5.03 15.84
C ASN A 98 -12.50 -5.81 16.17
N ILE A 99 -13.09 -6.50 15.19
CA ILE A 99 -14.28 -7.34 15.38
C ILE A 99 -13.96 -8.46 16.34
N ASN A 100 -12.85 -9.17 16.17
CA ASN A 100 -12.43 -10.26 17.05
C ASN A 100 -12.22 -9.77 18.48
N SER A 101 -11.60 -8.60 18.66
CA SER A 101 -11.41 -7.99 19.97
C SER A 101 -12.73 -7.67 20.65
N LEU A 102 -13.71 -7.14 19.90
CA LEU A 102 -15.04 -6.86 20.41
C LEU A 102 -15.78 -8.13 20.79
N VAL A 103 -15.69 -9.17 19.99
CA VAL A 103 -16.33 -10.48 20.29
C VAL A 103 -15.76 -11.07 21.57
N ILE A 104 -14.45 -11.05 21.72
CA ILE A 104 -13.77 -11.52 22.94
C ILE A 104 -14.22 -10.72 24.14
N PHE A 105 -14.27 -9.39 24.01
CA PHE A 105 -14.68 -8.49 25.10
C PHE A 105 -16.12 -8.77 25.54
N PHE A 106 -17.07 -8.85 24.61
CA PHE A 106 -18.48 -9.12 24.93
C PHE A 106 -18.70 -10.52 25.48
N SER A 107 -18.01 -11.53 24.94
CA SER A 107 -18.05 -12.90 25.47
C SER A 107 -17.58 -12.93 26.92
N TYR A 108 -16.57 -12.15 27.22
CA TYR A 108 -15.99 -12.06 28.55
C TYR A 108 -16.97 -11.43 29.55
N ILE A 109 -17.61 -10.32 29.15
CA ILE A 109 -18.64 -9.67 29.98
C ILE A 109 -19.80 -10.63 30.25
N TYR A 110 -20.23 -11.37 29.24
CA TYR A 110 -21.29 -12.37 29.38
C TYR A 110 -20.94 -13.43 30.43
N LEU A 111 -19.71 -13.95 30.39
CA LEU A 111 -19.25 -14.96 31.34
C LEU A 111 -19.16 -14.42 32.76
N ILE A 112 -18.76 -13.17 32.93
CA ILE A 112 -18.66 -12.54 34.26
C ILE A 112 -20.05 -12.34 34.87
N ASN A 113 -21.04 -11.99 34.07
CA ASN A 113 -22.41 -11.72 34.53
C ASN A 113 -23.28 -12.97 34.69
N SER A 114 -22.79 -14.11 34.22
CA SER A 114 -23.51 -15.38 34.42
C SER A 114 -22.97 -16.11 35.64
#